data_43779a5affb6a7fdc293893112d995ac
#
_entry.id   43779a5affb6a7fdc293893112d995ac
#
_cell.length_a   1.000
_cell.length_b   1.000
_cell.length_c   1.000
_cell.angle_alpha   90.00
_cell.angle_beta   90.00
_cell.angle_gamma   90.00
#
_symmetry.space_group_name_H-M   'P 1'
#
loop_
_entity.id
_entity.type
_entity.pdbx_description
1 polymer ?
#
loop_
_entity_poly.entity_id
_entity_poly.type
_entity_poly.pdbx_seq_one_letter_code
_entity_poly.pdbx_strand_id
1 'polypeptide(L)'
;MFSIYFVFSQQRLSQWPLRKQIIIMKFYNREKEVAELKRVQELAFTQNSRMIVVTGRRRIGKTSLIKEALKGTPTVYLFIGRKAESILVTDFVKIARETLSIFVPEGIPTFTNLMQYLFEVGKTRAFNIVIDEFQEFYNIRPDVFSDMQNLWDEYKQETKINLVISGSVYSLMQKIFTDHNEPLFGRADNILCLRAFKIGVLKQIMEDLASGYSNDDLLLYTR
;
A
#
# COMPACT_ATOMS: atom_id res chain seq x y z
N MET A 1 -7.06 16.40 1.15
CA MET A 1 -5.88 17.24 0.84
C MET A 1 -4.79 16.87 1.83
N PHE A 2 -4.02 15.79 1.56
CA PHE A 2 -2.91 15.37 2.42
C PHE A 2 -1.65 15.33 1.57
N SER A 3 -0.74 16.24 1.90
CA SER A 3 0.60 16.34 1.33
C SER A 3 1.39 15.08 1.58
N ILE A 4 2.01 14.57 0.51
CA ILE A 4 3.06 13.54 0.59
C ILE A 4 4.27 14.21 1.24
N TYR A 5 4.46 14.00 2.54
CA TYR A 5 5.70 14.33 3.20
C TYR A 5 6.75 13.29 2.81
N PHE A 6 7.60 13.61 1.85
CA PHE A 6 8.96 13.12 1.89
C PHE A 6 9.55 13.73 3.17
N VAL A 7 9.76 12.91 4.20
CA VAL A 7 10.38 13.37 5.43
C VAL A 7 11.86 13.62 5.14
N PHE A 8 12.16 14.82 4.65
CA PHE A 8 13.46 15.43 4.89
C PHE A 8 13.59 15.56 6.41
N SER A 9 14.65 15.05 6.99
CA SER A 9 14.88 15.20 8.42
C SER A 9 14.75 16.69 8.79
N GLN A 10 13.87 17.02 9.72
CA GLN A 10 13.51 18.38 10.09
C GLN A 10 14.69 19.25 10.59
N GLN A 11 15.86 18.68 10.78
CA GLN A 11 17.01 19.39 11.39
C GLN A 11 17.76 20.33 10.47
N ARG A 12 17.52 20.39 9.16
CA ARG A 12 18.22 21.34 8.25
C ARG A 12 17.31 22.22 7.38
N LEU A 13 15.98 22.14 7.52
CA LEU A 13 15.07 23.00 6.76
C LEU A 13 14.97 24.45 7.30
N SER A 14 15.55 24.75 8.45
CA SER A 14 15.51 26.10 9.04
C SER A 14 16.37 27.15 8.32
N GLN A 15 17.20 26.76 7.37
CA GLN A 15 18.10 27.66 6.64
C GLN A 15 17.66 27.98 5.20
N TRP A 16 16.54 27.42 4.70
CA TRP A 16 16.06 27.73 3.37
C TRP A 16 14.79 28.62 3.41
N PRO A 17 14.76 29.67 2.56
CA PRO A 17 13.60 30.56 2.51
C PRO A 17 12.39 29.77 1.98
N LEU A 18 11.47 29.46 2.88
CA LEU A 18 10.17 28.87 2.56
C LEU A 18 9.34 29.90 1.78
N ARG A 19 9.52 29.99 0.48
CA ARG A 19 8.42 30.44 -0.36
C ARG A 19 7.35 29.34 -0.28
N LYS A 20 6.16 29.68 0.20
CA LYS A 20 4.94 28.87 0.08
C LYS A 20 4.55 28.73 -1.41
N GLN A 21 5.33 28.00 -2.18
CA GLN A 21 4.86 27.44 -3.42
C GLN A 21 4.14 26.16 -3.04
N ILE A 22 2.90 26.03 -3.48
CA ILE A 22 2.22 24.73 -3.55
C ILE A 22 3.04 23.93 -4.56
N ILE A 23 4.02 23.19 -4.04
CA ILE A 23 4.82 22.27 -4.86
C ILE A 23 3.83 21.17 -5.23
N ILE A 24 3.31 21.22 -6.45
CA ILE A 24 2.67 20.06 -7.08
C ILE A 24 3.82 19.05 -7.24
N MET A 25 3.96 18.18 -6.26
CA MET A 25 5.01 17.17 -6.30
C MET A 25 4.79 16.28 -7.53
N LYS A 26 5.61 16.49 -8.53
CA LYS A 26 5.70 15.64 -9.70
C LYS A 26 6.06 14.22 -9.23
N PHE A 27 5.36 13.23 -9.74
CA PHE A 27 5.62 11.83 -9.40
C PHE A 27 6.77 11.36 -10.30
N TYR A 28 7.96 11.15 -9.71
CA TYR A 28 9.17 10.87 -10.48
C TYR A 28 9.38 9.36 -10.68
N ASN A 29 9.62 8.98 -11.95
CA ASN A 29 10.16 7.68 -12.37
C ASN A 29 9.51 6.44 -11.70
N ARG A 30 8.17 6.46 -11.62
CA ARG A 30 7.34 5.35 -11.13
C ARG A 30 6.16 5.06 -12.07
N GLU A 31 6.24 5.57 -13.30
CA GLU A 31 5.18 5.46 -14.30
C GLU A 31 4.86 3.99 -14.60
N LYS A 32 5.90 3.14 -14.65
CA LYS A 32 5.74 1.71 -14.89
C LYS A 32 5.02 1.00 -13.75
N GLU A 33 5.41 1.30 -12.51
CA GLU A 33 4.80 0.72 -11.32
C GLU A 33 3.35 1.22 -11.14
N VAL A 34 3.09 2.50 -11.42
CA VAL A 34 1.71 3.05 -11.43
C VAL A 34 0.87 2.39 -12.52
N ALA A 35 1.41 2.25 -13.74
CA ALA A 35 0.71 1.61 -14.84
C ALA A 35 0.36 0.15 -14.52
N GLU A 36 1.28 -0.58 -13.89
CA GLU A 36 1.05 -1.97 -13.49
C GLU A 36 -0.03 -2.09 -12.41
N LEU A 37 -0.01 -1.23 -11.37
CA LEU A 37 -1.06 -1.20 -10.36
C LEU A 37 -2.43 -0.90 -10.98
N LYS A 38 -2.51 0.04 -11.92
CA LYS A 38 -3.75 0.37 -12.64
C LYS A 38 -4.22 -0.79 -13.53
N ARG A 39 -3.30 -1.46 -14.22
CA ARG A 39 -3.60 -2.63 -15.05
C ARG A 39 -4.22 -3.77 -14.22
N VAL A 40 -3.61 -4.06 -13.06
CA VAL A 40 -4.13 -5.10 -12.16
C VAL A 40 -5.49 -4.70 -11.61
N GLN A 41 -5.68 -3.42 -11.24
CA GLN A 41 -6.97 -2.90 -10.79
C GLN A 41 -8.05 -3.06 -11.88
N GLU A 42 -7.74 -2.72 -13.13
CA GLU A 42 -8.68 -2.86 -14.24
C GLU A 42 -9.10 -4.32 -14.44
N LEU A 43 -8.15 -5.25 -14.39
CA LEU A 43 -8.45 -6.68 -14.45
C LEU A 43 -9.33 -7.12 -13.27
N ALA A 44 -9.05 -6.63 -12.07
CA ALA A 44 -9.86 -6.95 -10.90
C ALA A 44 -11.31 -6.47 -11.04
N PHE A 45 -11.52 -5.28 -11.60
CA PHE A 45 -12.85 -4.67 -11.72
C PHE A 45 -13.66 -5.21 -12.90
N THR A 46 -12.99 -5.64 -13.98
CA THR A 46 -13.66 -6.13 -15.19
C THR A 46 -13.85 -7.65 -15.21
N GLN A 47 -12.93 -8.40 -14.63
CA GLN A 47 -12.95 -9.86 -14.64
C GLN A 47 -13.29 -10.44 -13.26
N ASN A 48 -12.26 -10.68 -12.45
CA ASN A 48 -12.37 -11.25 -11.11
C ASN A 48 -11.23 -10.71 -10.22
N SER A 49 -11.35 -10.87 -8.92
CA SER A 49 -10.39 -10.30 -7.96
C SER A 49 -8.94 -10.61 -8.28
N ARG A 50 -8.08 -9.61 -8.08
CA ARG A 50 -6.63 -9.70 -8.28
C ARG A 50 -5.89 -9.28 -7.01
N MET A 51 -4.77 -9.95 -6.76
CA MET A 51 -3.88 -9.65 -5.64
C MET A 51 -2.53 -9.17 -6.17
N ILE A 52 -2.11 -7.98 -5.75
CA ILE A 52 -0.80 -7.45 -6.05
C ILE A 52 -0.04 -7.11 -4.78
N VAL A 53 1.23 -7.52 -4.71
CA VAL A 53 2.10 -7.28 -3.56
C VAL A 53 3.10 -6.19 -3.88
N VAL A 54 3.24 -5.19 -3.02
CA VAL A 54 4.18 -4.08 -3.16
C VAL A 54 5.20 -4.14 -2.02
N THR A 55 6.42 -4.55 -2.33
CA THR A 55 7.52 -4.65 -1.37
C THR A 55 8.57 -3.58 -1.60
N GLY A 56 9.41 -3.37 -0.61
CA GLY A 56 10.53 -2.43 -0.69
C GLY A 56 10.86 -1.82 0.66
N ARG A 57 12.05 -1.28 0.79
CA ARG A 57 12.56 -0.70 2.04
C ARG A 57 11.58 0.33 2.64
N ARG A 58 11.67 0.51 3.94
CA ARG A 58 10.93 1.58 4.63
C ARG A 58 11.24 2.94 4.00
N ARG A 59 10.24 3.81 3.89
CA ARG A 59 10.36 5.17 3.33
C ARG A 59 10.71 5.25 1.83
N ILE A 60 10.59 4.16 1.07
CA ILE A 60 10.87 4.15 -0.38
C ILE A 60 9.73 4.71 -1.25
N GLY A 61 8.60 5.07 -0.63
CA GLY A 61 7.45 5.65 -1.34
C GLY A 61 6.35 4.66 -1.72
N LYS A 62 6.28 3.44 -1.11
CA LYS A 62 5.20 2.46 -1.38
C LYS A 62 3.81 3.04 -1.22
N THR A 63 3.52 3.62 -0.05
CA THR A 63 2.23 4.22 0.28
C THR A 63 1.83 5.31 -0.72
N SER A 64 2.78 6.15 -1.12
CA SER A 64 2.57 7.21 -2.10
C SER A 64 2.27 6.67 -3.48
N LEU A 65 3.00 5.64 -3.91
CA LEU A 65 2.78 4.93 -5.17
C LEU A 65 1.36 4.34 -5.24
N ILE A 66 0.96 3.62 -4.19
CA ILE A 66 -0.35 2.98 -4.12
C ILE A 66 -1.45 4.04 -4.16
N LYS A 67 -1.34 5.10 -3.36
CA LYS A 67 -2.32 6.20 -3.34
C LYS A 67 -2.44 6.91 -4.67
N GLU A 68 -1.34 7.15 -5.38
CA GLU A 68 -1.36 7.77 -6.71
C GLU A 68 -1.99 6.84 -7.76
N ALA A 69 -1.64 5.55 -7.74
CA ALA A 69 -2.19 4.58 -8.68
C ALA A 69 -3.70 4.39 -8.53
N LEU A 70 -4.21 4.39 -7.29
CA LEU A 70 -5.62 4.14 -6.96
C LEU A 70 -6.47 5.42 -6.81
N LYS A 71 -5.89 6.58 -7.12
CA LYS A 71 -6.55 7.87 -7.01
C LYS A 71 -7.85 7.92 -7.83
N GLY A 72 -8.93 8.41 -7.20
CA GLY A 72 -10.24 8.53 -7.84
C GLY A 72 -11.10 7.26 -7.83
N THR A 73 -10.61 6.18 -7.22
CA THR A 73 -11.37 4.93 -7.07
C THR A 73 -11.61 4.60 -5.58
N PRO A 74 -12.74 3.98 -5.23
CA PRO A 74 -13.03 3.61 -3.84
C PRO A 74 -11.94 2.70 -3.29
N THR A 75 -11.27 3.12 -2.22
CA THR A 75 -10.11 2.41 -1.66
C THR A 75 -10.19 2.32 -0.14
N VAL A 76 -10.46 1.13 0.37
CA VAL A 76 -10.41 0.80 1.80
C VAL A 76 -8.95 0.59 2.17
N TYR A 77 -8.35 1.56 2.87
CA TYR A 77 -6.93 1.54 3.23
C TYR A 77 -6.73 1.14 4.68
N LEU A 78 -6.17 -0.03 4.91
CA LEU A 78 -5.98 -0.68 6.21
C LEU A 78 -4.48 -0.69 6.55
N PHE A 79 -4.07 0.14 7.50
CA PHE A 79 -2.69 0.16 8.00
C PHE A 79 -2.56 -0.73 9.24
N ILE A 80 -1.72 -1.77 9.16
CA ILE A 80 -1.50 -2.69 10.26
C ILE A 80 -0.46 -2.10 11.22
N GLY A 81 -0.96 -1.36 12.22
CA GLY A 81 -0.13 -0.82 13.29
C GLY A 81 0.10 -1.85 14.39
N ARG A 82 1.08 -1.59 15.25
CA ARG A 82 1.36 -2.42 16.45
C ARG A 82 0.34 -2.17 17.55
N LYS A 83 -0.90 -2.60 17.32
CA LYS A 83 -2.04 -2.52 18.24
C LYS A 83 -2.66 -3.91 18.38
N ALA A 84 -3.49 -4.10 19.41
CA ALA A 84 -4.33 -5.30 19.50
C ALA A 84 -5.27 -5.39 18.28
N GLU A 85 -5.54 -6.60 17.81
CA GLU A 85 -6.39 -6.84 16.62
C GLU A 85 -7.77 -6.17 16.78
N SER A 86 -8.39 -6.26 17.95
CA SER A 86 -9.70 -5.67 18.21
C SER A 86 -9.76 -4.15 17.98
N ILE A 87 -8.68 -3.44 18.33
CA ILE A 87 -8.56 -1.99 18.08
C ILE A 87 -8.42 -1.72 16.59
N LEU A 88 -7.57 -2.50 15.89
CA LEU A 88 -7.40 -2.38 14.45
C LEU A 88 -8.72 -2.63 13.72
N VAL A 89 -9.46 -3.68 14.09
CA VAL A 89 -10.75 -4.02 13.47
C VAL A 89 -11.78 -2.90 13.67
N THR A 90 -11.84 -2.32 14.87
CA THR A 90 -12.73 -1.17 15.15
C THR A 90 -12.41 0.01 14.22
N ASP A 91 -11.12 0.36 14.08
CA ASP A 91 -10.67 1.44 13.19
C ASP A 91 -11.02 1.09 11.73
N PHE A 92 -10.82 -0.15 11.30
CA PHE A 92 -11.03 -0.62 9.93
C PHE A 92 -12.51 -0.68 9.53
N VAL A 93 -13.39 -1.10 10.46
CA VAL A 93 -14.86 -1.04 10.25
C VAL A 93 -15.30 0.39 9.94
N LYS A 94 -14.79 1.37 10.68
CA LYS A 94 -15.08 2.78 10.43
C LYS A 94 -14.60 3.22 9.03
N ILE A 95 -13.35 2.88 8.69
CA ILE A 95 -12.78 3.21 7.36
C ILE A 95 -13.61 2.58 6.23
N ALA A 96 -13.98 1.30 6.35
CA ALA A 96 -14.76 0.61 5.33
C ALA A 96 -16.16 1.26 5.16
N ARG A 97 -16.82 1.58 6.27
CA ARG A 97 -18.13 2.23 6.28
C ARG A 97 -18.09 3.59 5.60
N GLU A 98 -17.12 4.43 5.95
CA GLU A 98 -16.97 5.78 5.39
C GLU A 98 -16.56 5.73 3.91
N THR A 99 -15.61 4.86 3.54
CA THR A 99 -15.08 4.78 2.17
C THR A 99 -16.10 4.24 1.18
N LEU A 100 -16.81 3.18 1.55
CA LEU A 100 -17.74 2.50 0.66
C LEU A 100 -19.18 3.01 0.80
N SER A 101 -19.47 3.84 1.80
CA SER A 101 -20.85 4.29 2.12
C SER A 101 -21.81 3.10 2.26
N ILE A 102 -21.38 2.07 3.00
CA ILE A 102 -22.14 0.84 3.24
C ILE A 102 -22.42 0.67 4.73
N PHE A 103 -23.45 -0.10 5.03
CA PHE A 103 -23.65 -0.59 6.39
C PHE A 103 -22.60 -1.67 6.67
N VAL A 104 -21.84 -1.53 7.73
CA VAL A 104 -20.93 -2.57 8.26
C VAL A 104 -21.40 -2.89 9.66
N PRO A 105 -21.71 -4.15 10.00
CA PRO A 105 -22.17 -4.52 11.33
C PRO A 105 -21.23 -4.05 12.44
N GLU A 106 -21.78 -3.72 13.59
CA GLU A 106 -21.00 -3.47 14.80
C GLU A 106 -20.56 -4.80 15.43
N GLY A 107 -19.43 -4.78 16.13
CA GLY A 107 -18.97 -5.98 16.84
C GLY A 107 -18.35 -7.06 15.97
N ILE A 108 -17.83 -6.70 14.77
CA ILE A 108 -16.99 -7.63 14.00
C ILE A 108 -15.77 -8.00 14.86
N PRO A 109 -15.60 -9.31 15.19
CA PRO A 109 -14.64 -9.70 16.24
C PRO A 109 -13.18 -9.72 15.76
N THR A 110 -12.94 -10.08 14.48
CA THR A 110 -11.59 -10.31 13.95
C THR A 110 -11.38 -9.66 12.61
N PHE A 111 -10.11 -9.49 12.24
CA PHE A 111 -9.72 -9.03 10.91
C PHE A 111 -10.26 -9.96 9.80
N THR A 112 -10.19 -11.27 10.02
CA THR A 112 -10.72 -12.27 9.08
C THR A 112 -12.21 -12.07 8.81
N ASN A 113 -13.01 -11.85 9.86
CA ASN A 113 -14.45 -11.60 9.69
C ASN A 113 -14.74 -10.30 8.94
N LEU A 114 -13.92 -9.25 9.16
CA LEU A 114 -14.04 -8.02 8.39
C LEU A 114 -13.67 -8.26 6.92
N MET A 115 -12.61 -8.98 6.64
CA MET A 115 -12.20 -9.31 5.27
C MET A 115 -13.27 -10.15 4.56
N GLN A 116 -13.83 -11.15 5.23
CA GLN A 116 -14.93 -11.95 4.70
C GLN A 116 -16.12 -11.06 4.33
N TYR A 117 -16.52 -10.15 5.22
CA TYR A 117 -17.58 -9.18 4.93
C TYR A 117 -17.28 -8.31 3.70
N LEU A 118 -16.05 -7.81 3.59
CA LEU A 118 -15.62 -7.01 2.44
C LEU A 118 -15.61 -7.83 1.13
N PHE A 119 -15.24 -9.11 1.19
CA PHE A 119 -15.35 -10.00 0.03
C PHE A 119 -16.81 -10.22 -0.38
N GLU A 120 -17.75 -10.39 0.56
CA GLU A 120 -19.18 -10.46 0.23
C GLU A 120 -19.69 -9.18 -0.47
N VAL A 121 -19.27 -8.01 0.00
CA VAL A 121 -19.55 -6.73 -0.69
C VAL A 121 -18.95 -6.72 -2.10
N GLY A 122 -17.78 -7.32 -2.27
CA GLY A 122 -17.07 -7.42 -3.54
C GLY A 122 -17.76 -8.25 -4.62
N LYS A 123 -18.75 -9.08 -4.26
CA LYS A 123 -19.56 -9.83 -5.23
C LYS A 123 -20.46 -8.90 -6.07
N THR A 124 -20.87 -7.79 -5.50
CA THR A 124 -21.80 -6.85 -6.15
C THR A 124 -21.16 -5.52 -6.52
N ARG A 125 -19.97 -5.21 -5.99
CA ARG A 125 -19.33 -3.90 -6.11
C ARG A 125 -17.83 -4.03 -6.28
N ALA A 126 -17.25 -3.30 -7.24
CA ALA A 126 -15.81 -3.23 -7.45
C ALA A 126 -15.18 -2.12 -6.58
N PHE A 127 -14.11 -2.44 -5.85
CA PHE A 127 -13.33 -1.49 -5.05
C PHE A 127 -11.94 -2.03 -4.72
N ASN A 128 -11.09 -1.16 -4.18
CA ASN A 128 -9.75 -1.56 -3.74
C ASN A 128 -9.73 -1.83 -2.24
N ILE A 129 -8.98 -2.85 -1.83
CA ILE A 129 -8.53 -3.05 -0.46
C ILE A 129 -7.02 -2.93 -0.45
N VAL A 130 -6.48 -2.05 0.36
CA VAL A 130 -5.04 -1.91 0.61
C VAL A 130 -4.75 -2.35 2.03
N ILE A 131 -3.87 -3.33 2.21
CA ILE A 131 -3.38 -3.75 3.52
C ILE A 131 -1.91 -3.35 3.59
N ASP A 132 -1.59 -2.32 4.34
CA ASP A 132 -0.23 -1.79 4.48
C ASP A 132 0.44 -2.27 5.76
N GLU A 133 1.73 -2.58 5.69
CA GLU A 133 2.56 -3.23 6.72
C GLU A 133 2.01 -4.63 7.12
N PHE A 134 1.55 -5.41 6.13
CA PHE A 134 0.90 -6.71 6.30
C PHE A 134 1.72 -7.71 7.13
N GLN A 135 3.06 -7.64 7.06
CA GLN A 135 3.94 -8.49 7.84
C GLN A 135 3.81 -8.29 9.37
N GLU A 136 3.21 -7.19 9.83
CA GLU A 136 3.00 -6.99 11.27
C GLU A 136 2.03 -8.02 11.87
N PHE A 137 1.23 -8.70 11.06
CA PHE A 137 0.39 -9.82 11.52
C PHE A 137 1.20 -10.99 12.11
N TYR A 138 2.47 -11.15 11.75
CA TYR A 138 3.32 -12.14 12.45
C TYR A 138 3.37 -11.92 13.96
N ASN A 139 3.27 -10.66 14.40
CA ASN A 139 3.32 -10.30 15.82
C ASN A 139 1.94 -10.19 16.47
N ILE A 140 0.89 -10.00 15.69
CA ILE A 140 -0.46 -9.73 16.19
C ILE A 140 -1.28 -11.02 16.19
N ARG A 141 -1.35 -11.70 15.05
CA ARG A 141 -2.13 -12.90 14.82
C ARG A 141 -1.63 -13.64 13.58
N PRO A 142 -0.65 -14.55 13.73
CA PRO A 142 -0.01 -15.24 12.59
C PRO A 142 -0.95 -16.10 11.74
N ASP A 143 -2.01 -16.64 12.32
CA ASP A 143 -3.04 -17.42 11.63
C ASP A 143 -3.83 -16.62 10.58
N VAL A 144 -3.75 -15.28 10.61
CA VAL A 144 -4.30 -14.42 9.53
C VAL A 144 -3.81 -14.82 8.14
N PHE A 145 -2.57 -15.30 8.00
CA PHE A 145 -2.06 -15.72 6.68
C PHE A 145 -2.82 -16.92 6.12
N SER A 146 -3.14 -17.90 6.94
CA SER A 146 -3.97 -19.06 6.56
C SER A 146 -5.42 -18.68 6.34
N ASP A 147 -5.97 -17.81 7.19
CA ASP A 147 -7.32 -17.29 7.02
C ASP A 147 -7.48 -16.54 5.69
N MET A 148 -6.52 -15.66 5.38
CA MET A 148 -6.51 -14.91 4.12
C MET A 148 -6.33 -15.82 2.90
N GLN A 149 -5.56 -16.90 3.03
CA GLN A 149 -5.49 -17.93 2.00
C GLN A 149 -6.87 -18.51 1.70
N ASN A 150 -7.57 -18.98 2.74
CA ASN A 150 -8.87 -19.63 2.59
C ASN A 150 -9.89 -18.66 1.98
N LEU A 151 -9.97 -17.43 2.49
CA LEU A 151 -10.86 -16.41 1.94
C LEU A 151 -10.51 -16.08 0.48
N TRP A 152 -9.22 -15.95 0.15
CA TRP A 152 -8.81 -15.65 -1.22
C TRP A 152 -9.20 -16.75 -2.19
N ASP A 153 -8.94 -18.01 -1.82
CA ASP A 153 -9.26 -19.17 -2.65
C ASP A 153 -10.78 -19.34 -2.85
N GLU A 154 -11.58 -19.01 -1.82
CA GLU A 154 -13.04 -19.05 -1.87
C GLU A 154 -13.63 -17.93 -2.74
N TYR A 155 -13.18 -16.67 -2.55
CA TYR A 155 -13.86 -15.49 -3.09
C TYR A 155 -13.25 -14.94 -4.39
N LYS A 156 -12.01 -15.30 -4.73
CA LYS A 156 -11.26 -14.71 -5.84
C LYS A 156 -12.05 -14.69 -7.16
N GLN A 157 -12.78 -15.74 -7.48
CA GLN A 157 -13.47 -15.88 -8.75
C GLN A 157 -14.84 -15.17 -8.80
N GLU A 158 -15.45 -14.93 -7.65
CA GLU A 158 -16.82 -14.40 -7.53
C GLU A 158 -16.86 -12.91 -7.23
N THR A 159 -15.71 -12.30 -6.97
CA THR A 159 -15.61 -10.91 -6.50
C THR A 159 -14.81 -10.04 -7.45
N LYS A 160 -14.95 -8.70 -7.31
CA LYS A 160 -14.28 -7.69 -8.10
C LYS A 160 -13.43 -6.77 -7.21
N ILE A 161 -12.52 -7.37 -6.47
CA ILE A 161 -11.66 -6.66 -5.51
C ILE A 161 -10.23 -6.60 -6.04
N ASN A 162 -9.65 -5.41 -6.10
CA ASN A 162 -8.22 -5.24 -6.25
C ASN A 162 -7.58 -5.22 -4.86
N LEU A 163 -6.97 -6.34 -4.47
CA LEU A 163 -6.29 -6.49 -3.17
C LEU A 163 -4.81 -6.12 -3.32
N VAL A 164 -4.43 -4.99 -2.75
CA VAL A 164 -3.04 -4.52 -2.72
C VAL A 164 -2.46 -4.77 -1.35
N ILE A 165 -1.45 -5.62 -1.27
CA ILE A 165 -0.75 -5.93 -0.02
C ILE A 165 0.61 -5.25 -0.04
N SER A 166 0.92 -4.46 0.99
CA SER A 166 2.17 -3.72 1.11
C SER A 166 2.93 -4.09 2.37
N GLY A 167 4.26 -4.10 2.28
CA GLY A 167 5.11 -4.36 3.44
C GLY A 167 6.52 -3.81 3.28
N SER A 168 7.13 -3.43 4.41
CA SER A 168 8.45 -2.80 4.45
C SER A 168 9.58 -3.73 4.83
N VAL A 169 9.29 -4.90 5.39
CA VAL A 169 10.29 -5.92 5.74
C VAL A 169 10.38 -6.93 4.59
N TYR A 170 11.34 -6.68 3.70
CA TYR A 170 11.49 -7.45 2.44
C TYR A 170 11.58 -8.97 2.67
N SER A 171 12.38 -9.42 3.64
CA SER A 171 12.56 -10.85 3.95
C SER A 171 11.26 -11.52 4.40
N LEU A 172 10.46 -10.85 5.23
CA LEU A 172 9.17 -11.37 5.67
C LEU A 172 8.16 -11.39 4.53
N MET A 173 8.08 -10.32 3.72
CA MET A 173 7.19 -10.28 2.57
C MET A 173 7.57 -11.33 1.51
N GLN A 174 8.87 -11.53 1.28
CA GLN A 174 9.32 -12.65 0.44
C GLN A 174 8.89 -13.99 1.03
N LYS A 175 9.14 -14.23 2.31
CA LYS A 175 8.69 -15.47 2.96
C LYS A 175 7.19 -15.69 2.72
N ILE A 176 6.34 -14.74 3.09
CA ILE A 176 4.86 -14.87 2.98
C ILE A 176 4.39 -15.24 1.56
N PHE A 177 4.98 -14.67 0.51
CA PHE A 177 4.45 -14.78 -0.84
C PHE A 177 5.27 -15.65 -1.80
N THR A 178 6.52 -15.99 -1.46
CA THR A 178 7.41 -16.75 -2.36
C THR A 178 7.95 -18.05 -1.78
N ASP A 179 7.79 -18.28 -0.48
CA ASP A 179 8.13 -19.56 0.13
C ASP A 179 6.97 -20.54 -0.05
N HIS A 180 7.25 -21.70 -0.64
CA HIS A 180 6.26 -22.74 -0.94
C HIS A 180 5.59 -23.36 0.30
N ASN A 181 6.17 -23.19 1.49
CA ASN A 181 5.57 -23.65 2.75
C ASN A 181 4.57 -22.64 3.34
N GLU A 182 4.50 -21.43 2.81
CA GLU A 182 3.64 -20.38 3.37
C GLU A 182 2.25 -20.37 2.71
N PRO A 183 1.20 -20.06 3.47
CA PRO A 183 -0.18 -20.14 2.99
C PRO A 183 -0.46 -19.29 1.74
N LEU A 184 0.13 -18.11 1.62
CA LEU A 184 -0.11 -17.19 0.51
C LEU A 184 0.82 -17.38 -0.69
N PHE A 185 1.65 -18.42 -0.69
CA PHE A 185 2.49 -18.76 -1.83
C PHE A 185 1.70 -18.89 -3.13
N GLY A 186 2.17 -18.22 -4.19
CA GLY A 186 1.60 -18.30 -5.54
C GLY A 186 0.22 -17.67 -5.71
N ARG A 187 -0.32 -16.95 -4.70
CA ARG A 187 -1.65 -16.32 -4.79
C ARG A 187 -1.62 -14.89 -5.31
N ALA A 188 -0.48 -14.24 -5.25
CA ALA A 188 -0.30 -12.91 -5.83
C ALA A 188 -0.20 -13.00 -7.37
N ASP A 189 -1.00 -12.20 -8.08
CA ASP A 189 -0.92 -12.08 -9.54
C ASP A 189 0.36 -11.35 -9.96
N ASN A 190 0.90 -10.45 -9.12
CA ASN A 190 2.17 -9.80 -9.33
C ASN A 190 2.82 -9.37 -8.01
N ILE A 191 4.16 -9.31 -7.99
CA ILE A 191 4.97 -8.80 -6.88
C ILE A 191 5.88 -7.69 -7.38
N LEU A 192 5.56 -6.45 -6.99
CA LEU A 192 6.35 -5.27 -7.30
C LEU A 192 7.37 -5.00 -6.19
N CYS A 193 8.64 -5.12 -6.52
CA CYS A 193 9.73 -4.76 -5.61
C CYS A 193 10.23 -3.34 -5.92
N LEU A 194 9.87 -2.36 -5.09
CA LEU A 194 10.34 -0.99 -5.25
C LEU A 194 11.81 -0.87 -4.83
N ARG A 195 12.62 -0.36 -5.76
CA ARG A 195 14.04 -0.06 -5.52
C ARG A 195 14.23 1.44 -5.30
N ALA A 196 15.34 1.81 -4.67
CA ALA A 196 15.74 3.21 -4.56
C ALA A 196 15.85 3.86 -5.94
N PHE A 197 15.62 5.17 -5.99
CA PHE A 197 15.83 5.92 -7.23
C PHE A 197 17.30 5.86 -7.67
N LYS A 198 17.50 5.78 -8.97
CA LYS A 198 18.85 5.93 -9.55
C LYS A 198 19.32 7.38 -9.37
N ILE A 199 20.63 7.57 -9.31
CA ILE A 199 21.25 8.89 -9.08
C ILE A 199 20.74 9.94 -10.07
N GLY A 200 20.52 9.58 -11.34
CA GLY A 200 19.97 10.51 -12.33
C GLY A 200 18.56 11.03 -11.99
N VAL A 201 17.72 10.21 -11.40
CA VAL A 201 16.39 10.62 -10.95
C VAL A 201 16.48 11.51 -9.71
N LEU A 202 17.39 11.19 -8.77
CA LEU A 202 17.64 12.03 -7.61
C LEU A 202 18.13 13.42 -8.03
N LYS A 203 19.02 13.52 -9.03
CA LYS A 203 19.45 14.80 -9.61
C LYS A 203 18.26 15.59 -10.13
N GLN A 204 17.40 14.98 -10.94
CA GLN A 204 16.20 15.63 -11.48
C GLN A 204 15.25 16.11 -10.37
N ILE A 205 15.06 15.32 -9.32
CA ILE A 205 14.26 15.72 -8.15
C ILE A 205 14.89 16.94 -7.45
N MET A 206 16.20 16.93 -7.28
CA MET A 206 16.92 18.03 -6.64
C MET A 206 16.89 19.31 -7.50
N GLU A 207 17.03 19.19 -8.82
CA GLU A 207 16.92 20.31 -9.76
C GLU A 207 15.53 20.95 -9.69
N ASP A 208 14.48 20.14 -9.63
CA ASP A 208 13.10 20.65 -9.58
C ASP A 208 12.72 21.25 -8.21
N LEU A 209 13.29 20.75 -7.10
CA LEU A 209 12.91 21.13 -5.73
C LEU A 209 13.89 22.08 -5.04
N ALA A 210 15.13 22.10 -5.43
CA ALA A 210 16.20 22.79 -4.73
C ALA A 210 17.20 23.40 -5.73
N SER A 211 16.89 24.56 -6.26
CA SER A 211 17.84 25.30 -7.09
C SER A 211 19.10 25.64 -6.27
N GLY A 212 20.26 25.08 -6.64
CA GLY A 212 21.55 25.34 -5.98
C GLY A 212 22.04 24.21 -5.06
N TYR A 213 21.55 22.97 -5.21
CA TYR A 213 22.09 21.82 -4.49
C TYR A 213 23.53 21.50 -4.92
N SER A 214 24.31 20.96 -3.97
CA SER A 214 25.69 20.50 -4.21
C SER A 214 25.73 18.98 -4.44
N ASN A 215 26.86 18.46 -4.95
CA ASN A 215 27.08 17.03 -5.04
C ASN A 215 27.12 16.34 -3.66
N ASP A 216 27.51 17.06 -2.61
CA ASP A 216 27.49 16.54 -1.24
C ASP A 216 26.06 16.35 -0.72
N ASP A 217 25.13 17.24 -1.09
CA ASP A 217 23.72 17.07 -0.79
C ASP A 217 23.15 15.81 -1.45
N LEU A 218 23.57 15.50 -2.67
CA LEU A 218 23.17 14.29 -3.38
C LEU A 218 23.65 13.01 -2.68
N LEU A 219 24.89 13.02 -2.14
CA LEU A 219 25.47 11.88 -1.42
C LEU A 219 24.73 11.57 -0.10
N LEU A 220 24.11 12.55 0.52
CA LEU A 220 23.29 12.36 1.73
C LEU A 220 22.01 11.56 1.47
N TYR A 221 21.50 11.54 0.24
CA TYR A 221 20.28 10.81 -0.16
C TYR A 221 20.54 9.46 -0.81
N THR A 222 21.79 9.09 -1.04
CA THR A 222 22.18 7.79 -1.59
C THR A 222 22.55 6.76 -0.53
N ARG A 223 22.67 7.18 0.73
CA ARG A 223 22.88 6.32 1.90
C ARG A 223 21.55 5.93 2.54
#